data_e349de812872ee4ce77f1250a14a3706
#
_entry.id   e349de812872ee4ce77f1250a14a3706
#
_cell.length_a   1.000
_cell.length_b   1.000
_cell.length_c   1.000
_cell.angle_alpha   90.00
_cell.angle_beta   90.00
_cell.angle_gamma   90.00
#
_symmetry.space_group_name_H-M   'P 1'
#
loop_
_entity.id
_entity.type
_entity.pdbx_description
1 polymer ?
#
loop_
_entity_poly.entity_id
_entity_poly.type
_entity_poly.pdbx_seq_one_letter_code
_entity_poly.pdbx_strand_id
1 'polypeptide(L)'
;MLSNIRIVLINTFHPGNIGAIARAMKNMGLSNLYLVDPNDYPSEEATSRAAGAVDLLENATIVNTLEEAISDCSLVIGTSARHRTFQLPIMNARECAETVIPEAKEHNIAILFGRETMGLLNEEIAQCHRQVYIDANDEYPVLNISQAVQIVAYEIWMAHQNEQVHEKTVPEYPRKKEMDLFY
;
A
#
# COMPACT_ATOMS: atom_id res chain seq x y z
N MET A 1 7.57 -13.45 4.55
CA MET A 1 6.11 -13.20 4.42
C MET A 1 5.84 -11.82 3.85
N LEU A 2 6.11 -10.72 4.58
CA LEU A 2 5.88 -9.36 4.06
C LEU A 2 6.69 -9.05 2.80
N SER A 3 7.87 -9.64 2.64
CA SER A 3 8.70 -9.51 1.44
C SER A 3 8.05 -10.12 0.18
N ASN A 4 7.03 -10.96 0.32
CA ASN A 4 6.27 -11.50 -0.80
C ASN A 4 5.16 -10.56 -1.28
N ILE A 5 4.93 -9.46 -0.56
CA ILE A 5 3.94 -8.45 -0.93
C ILE A 5 4.68 -7.31 -1.61
N ARG A 6 4.40 -7.09 -2.89
CA ARG A 6 4.97 -5.99 -3.64
C ARG A 6 3.96 -4.88 -3.88
N ILE A 7 4.42 -3.67 -3.68
CA ILE A 7 3.70 -2.45 -4.06
C ILE A 7 4.17 -2.10 -5.47
N VAL A 8 3.25 -2.04 -6.41
CA VAL A 8 3.52 -1.75 -7.81
C VAL A 8 2.95 -0.38 -8.16
N LEU A 9 3.82 0.54 -8.53
CA LEU A 9 3.44 1.89 -8.95
C LEU A 9 3.50 1.97 -10.47
N ILE A 10 2.38 2.32 -11.10
CA ILE A 10 2.28 2.39 -12.56
C ILE A 10 2.30 3.83 -13.02
N ASN A 11 3.31 4.18 -13.82
CA ASN A 11 3.49 5.50 -14.43
C ASN A 11 3.37 6.66 -13.42
N THR A 12 3.94 6.52 -12.24
CA THR A 12 3.95 7.60 -11.24
C THR A 12 4.65 8.81 -11.82
N PHE A 13 3.95 9.92 -11.88
CA PHE A 13 4.43 11.14 -12.54
C PHE A 13 5.35 11.95 -11.64
N HIS A 14 4.97 12.14 -10.37
CA HIS A 14 5.72 12.96 -9.43
C HIS A 14 6.72 12.12 -8.64
N PRO A 15 8.03 12.33 -8.83
CA PRO A 15 9.05 11.53 -8.12
C PRO A 15 8.98 11.68 -6.59
N GLY A 16 8.50 12.82 -6.10
CA GLY A 16 8.26 13.03 -4.67
C GLY A 16 7.27 12.01 -4.08
N ASN A 17 6.28 11.59 -4.85
CA ASN A 17 5.35 10.53 -4.44
C ASN A 17 6.06 9.18 -4.30
N ILE A 18 6.99 8.86 -5.18
CA ILE A 18 7.76 7.61 -5.10
C ILE A 18 8.57 7.57 -3.79
N GLY A 19 9.23 8.66 -3.45
CA GLY A 19 9.96 8.76 -2.19
C GLY A 19 9.05 8.64 -0.96
N ALA A 20 7.94 9.37 -0.95
CA ALA A 20 6.97 9.31 0.14
C ALA A 20 6.36 7.91 0.30
N ILE A 21 6.14 7.19 -0.81
CA ILE A 21 5.65 5.81 -0.80
C ILE A 21 6.70 4.87 -0.20
N ALA A 22 7.97 5.01 -0.57
CA ALA A 22 9.04 4.21 0.02
C ALA A 22 9.07 4.38 1.54
N ARG A 23 8.92 5.60 2.03
CA ARG A 23 8.83 5.89 3.46
C ARG A 23 7.62 5.23 4.11
N ALA A 24 6.45 5.35 3.50
CA ALA A 24 5.21 4.71 3.98
C ALA A 24 5.35 3.19 4.07
N MET A 25 5.96 2.57 3.05
CA MET A 25 6.23 1.13 3.03
C MET A 25 7.16 0.71 4.16
N LYS A 26 8.27 1.42 4.34
CA LYS A 26 9.24 1.10 5.38
C LYS A 26 8.65 1.21 6.78
N ASN A 27 7.81 2.21 7.03
CA ASN A 27 7.09 2.37 8.29
C ASN A 27 6.28 1.10 8.65
N MET A 28 5.79 0.39 7.65
CA MET A 28 4.88 -0.75 7.82
C MET A 28 5.53 -2.08 7.43
N GLY A 29 6.85 -2.15 7.41
CA GLY A 29 7.59 -3.38 7.19
C GLY A 29 7.55 -3.95 5.77
N LEU A 30 7.07 -3.19 4.80
CA LEU A 30 7.07 -3.56 3.39
C LEU A 30 8.36 -3.08 2.73
N SER A 31 8.99 -3.94 1.94
CA SER A 31 10.28 -3.63 1.32
C SER A 31 10.32 -3.83 -0.20
N ASN A 32 9.29 -4.44 -0.78
CA ASN A 32 9.31 -4.86 -2.18
C ASN A 32 8.56 -3.85 -3.05
N LEU A 33 9.31 -2.89 -3.62
CA LEU A 33 8.78 -1.82 -4.48
C LEU A 33 9.08 -2.12 -5.94
N TYR A 34 8.05 -2.09 -6.77
CA TYR A 34 8.12 -2.18 -8.22
C TYR A 34 7.66 -0.87 -8.86
N LEU A 35 8.42 -0.39 -9.83
CA LEU A 35 8.12 0.82 -10.59
C LEU A 35 7.93 0.45 -12.06
N VAL A 36 6.72 0.62 -12.57
CA VAL A 36 6.39 0.40 -13.98
C VAL A 36 6.47 1.73 -14.71
N ASP A 37 7.48 1.88 -15.55
CA ASP A 37 7.73 3.06 -16.37
C ASP A 37 7.53 4.37 -15.61
N PRO A 38 8.31 4.60 -14.53
CA PRO A 38 8.19 5.82 -13.74
C PRO A 38 8.69 7.05 -14.51
N ASN A 39 8.09 8.20 -14.23
CA ASN A 39 8.54 9.46 -14.79
C ASN A 39 9.66 10.06 -13.92
N ASP A 40 10.72 10.56 -14.57
CA ASP A 40 11.85 11.25 -13.91
C ASP A 40 12.41 10.47 -12.71
N TYR A 41 12.78 9.23 -12.93
CA TYR A 41 13.33 8.36 -11.89
C TYR A 41 14.61 7.65 -12.40
N PRO A 42 15.68 7.59 -11.61
CA PRO A 42 15.85 8.13 -10.25
C PRO A 42 15.90 9.66 -10.21
N SER A 43 15.57 10.25 -9.04
CA SER A 43 15.61 11.70 -8.86
C SER A 43 15.99 12.10 -7.43
N GLU A 44 16.56 13.30 -7.28
CA GLU A 44 16.88 13.85 -5.96
C GLU A 44 15.62 14.10 -5.11
N GLU A 45 14.53 14.46 -5.75
CA GLU A 45 13.26 14.68 -5.05
C GLU A 45 12.73 13.37 -4.43
N ALA A 46 12.78 12.26 -5.17
CA ALA A 46 12.42 10.95 -4.64
C ALA A 46 13.30 10.58 -3.44
N THR A 47 14.59 10.73 -3.57
CA THR A 47 15.56 10.44 -2.49
C THR A 47 15.29 11.31 -1.26
N SER A 48 15.07 12.60 -1.44
CA SER A 48 14.78 13.54 -0.34
C SER A 48 13.49 13.17 0.40
N ARG A 49 12.42 12.85 -0.33
CA ARG A 49 11.13 12.48 0.26
C ARG A 49 11.13 11.11 0.92
N ALA A 50 12.01 10.22 0.50
CA ALA A 50 12.17 8.91 1.10
C ALA A 50 12.76 8.96 2.52
N ALA A 51 13.51 10.02 2.86
CA ALA A 51 14.16 10.18 4.16
C ALA A 51 15.00 8.93 4.50
N GLY A 52 14.70 8.25 5.62
CA GLY A 52 15.39 7.01 6.02
C GLY A 52 15.04 5.76 5.20
N ALA A 53 14.22 5.88 4.17
CA ALA A 53 13.78 4.75 3.33
C ALA A 53 14.44 4.72 1.94
N VAL A 54 15.60 5.37 1.78
CA VAL A 54 16.36 5.39 0.51
C VAL A 54 16.75 3.99 0.05
N ASP A 55 16.98 3.07 0.97
CA ASP A 55 17.26 1.66 0.66
C ASP A 55 16.15 0.98 -0.15
N LEU A 56 14.89 1.33 0.07
CA LEU A 56 13.78 0.83 -0.74
C LEU A 56 13.85 1.34 -2.18
N LEU A 57 14.29 2.59 -2.37
CA LEU A 57 14.48 3.15 -3.71
C LEU A 57 15.64 2.49 -4.43
N GLU A 58 16.75 2.27 -3.74
CA GLU A 58 17.94 1.62 -4.30
C GLU A 58 17.66 0.17 -4.71
N ASN A 59 16.81 -0.53 -3.97
CA ASN A 59 16.43 -1.91 -4.22
C ASN A 59 15.14 -2.06 -5.04
N ALA A 60 14.53 -0.96 -5.47
CA ALA A 60 13.31 -1.01 -6.28
C ALA A 60 13.57 -1.70 -7.61
N THR A 61 12.62 -2.51 -8.04
CA THR A 61 12.63 -3.15 -9.35
C THR A 61 11.93 -2.24 -10.35
N ILE A 62 12.66 -1.82 -11.37
CA ILE A 62 12.13 -0.97 -12.45
C ILE A 62 11.86 -1.85 -13.64
N VAL A 63 10.63 -1.82 -14.16
CA VAL A 63 10.20 -2.56 -15.33
C VAL A 63 9.49 -1.64 -16.33
N ASN A 64 9.36 -2.09 -17.55
CA ASN A 64 8.74 -1.29 -18.61
C ASN A 64 7.24 -1.53 -18.74
N THR A 65 6.76 -2.72 -18.35
CA THR A 65 5.35 -3.12 -18.50
C THR A 65 4.79 -3.69 -17.21
N LEU A 66 3.47 -3.61 -17.08
CA LEU A 66 2.77 -4.23 -15.95
C LEU A 66 2.95 -5.74 -15.94
N GLU A 67 2.94 -6.38 -17.09
CA GLU A 67 3.12 -7.83 -17.23
C GLU A 67 4.44 -8.29 -16.60
N GLU A 68 5.51 -7.55 -16.78
CA GLU A 68 6.81 -7.85 -16.17
C GLU A 68 6.74 -7.76 -14.64
N ALA A 69 5.93 -6.83 -14.10
CA ALA A 69 5.82 -6.62 -12.67
C ALA A 69 5.00 -7.69 -11.95
N ILE A 70 4.10 -8.38 -12.64
CA ILE A 70 3.12 -9.28 -12.03
C ILE A 70 3.18 -10.74 -12.51
N SER A 71 4.06 -11.07 -13.45
CA SER A 71 4.11 -12.39 -14.10
C SER A 71 4.28 -13.56 -13.14
N ASP A 72 4.94 -13.35 -12.02
CA ASP A 72 5.19 -14.36 -10.98
C ASP A 72 4.29 -14.21 -9.74
N CYS A 73 3.24 -13.40 -9.84
CA CYS A 73 2.29 -13.19 -8.74
C CYS A 73 1.08 -14.10 -8.86
N SER A 74 0.71 -14.74 -7.75
CA SER A 74 -0.52 -15.56 -7.68
C SER A 74 -1.77 -14.74 -7.44
N LEU A 75 -1.61 -13.56 -6.82
CA LEU A 75 -2.71 -12.65 -6.52
C LEU A 75 -2.33 -11.24 -6.91
N VAL A 76 -3.15 -10.61 -7.74
CA VAL A 76 -2.97 -9.24 -8.18
C VAL A 76 -4.20 -8.43 -7.80
N ILE A 77 -4.01 -7.37 -7.04
CA ILE A 77 -5.06 -6.52 -6.51
C ILE A 77 -4.87 -5.10 -7.04
N GLY A 78 -5.89 -4.57 -7.69
CA GLY A 78 -5.88 -3.19 -8.19
C GLY A 78 -6.58 -2.24 -7.23
N THR A 79 -5.97 -1.08 -6.98
CA THR A 79 -6.60 -0.03 -6.19
C THR A 79 -7.56 0.79 -7.04
N SER A 80 -8.69 1.15 -6.48
CA SER A 80 -9.69 1.97 -7.14
C SER A 80 -10.24 3.01 -6.19
N ALA A 81 -10.39 4.24 -6.66
CA ALA A 81 -11.04 5.31 -5.89
C ALA A 81 -12.58 5.28 -6.04
N ARG A 82 -13.11 4.51 -6.98
CA ARG A 82 -14.54 4.48 -7.33
C ARG A 82 -15.03 3.09 -7.62
N HIS A 83 -16.32 2.85 -7.36
CA HIS A 83 -17.00 1.68 -7.90
C HIS A 83 -17.02 1.79 -9.42
N ARG A 84 -16.23 0.93 -10.06
CA ARG A 84 -16.23 0.81 -11.52
C ARG A 84 -17.16 -0.32 -11.95
N THR A 85 -17.62 -0.27 -13.21
CA THR A 85 -18.48 -1.26 -13.84
C THR A 85 -17.85 -2.64 -14.01
N PHE A 86 -16.58 -2.82 -13.67
CA PHE A 86 -15.92 -4.11 -13.70
C PHE A 86 -16.38 -4.98 -12.55
N GLN A 87 -16.84 -6.19 -12.88
CA GLN A 87 -17.34 -7.18 -11.92
C GLN A 87 -16.20 -7.98 -11.27
N LEU A 88 -15.17 -7.32 -10.75
CA LEU A 88 -14.20 -7.96 -9.89
C LEU A 88 -14.67 -7.87 -8.43
N PRO A 89 -14.38 -8.89 -7.61
CA PRO A 89 -14.63 -8.76 -6.17
C PRO A 89 -13.94 -7.54 -5.59
N ILE A 90 -14.70 -6.73 -4.87
CA ILE A 90 -14.23 -5.47 -4.27
C ILE A 90 -14.08 -5.67 -2.77
N MET A 91 -12.96 -5.20 -2.22
CA MET A 91 -12.63 -5.25 -0.80
C MET A 91 -12.28 -3.86 -0.30
N ASN A 92 -12.57 -3.57 0.98
CA ASN A 92 -11.95 -2.43 1.63
C ASN A 92 -10.49 -2.76 2.01
N ALA A 93 -9.75 -1.77 2.50
CA ALA A 93 -8.33 -1.94 2.81
C ALA A 93 -8.08 -3.01 3.90
N ARG A 94 -8.96 -3.11 4.89
CA ARG A 94 -8.84 -4.12 5.95
C ARG A 94 -9.10 -5.52 5.43
N GLU A 95 -10.16 -5.73 4.67
CA GLU A 95 -10.46 -7.00 4.03
C GLU A 95 -9.34 -7.43 3.07
N CYS A 96 -8.77 -6.48 2.36
CA CYS A 96 -7.59 -6.70 1.51
C CYS A 96 -6.43 -7.26 2.34
N ALA A 97 -6.10 -6.64 3.44
CA ALA A 97 -5.02 -7.09 4.32
C ALA A 97 -5.27 -8.50 4.87
N GLU A 98 -6.51 -8.79 5.29
CA GLU A 98 -6.91 -10.11 5.78
C GLU A 98 -6.81 -11.19 4.69
N THR A 99 -7.00 -10.83 3.44
CA THR A 99 -6.83 -11.72 2.29
C THR A 99 -5.35 -11.94 1.94
N VAL A 100 -4.57 -10.86 1.96
CA VAL A 100 -3.18 -10.84 1.51
C VAL A 100 -2.25 -11.59 2.47
N ILE A 101 -2.42 -11.43 3.77
CA ILE A 101 -1.49 -11.99 4.76
C ILE A 101 -1.40 -13.53 4.68
N PRO A 102 -2.49 -14.30 4.64
CA PRO A 102 -2.38 -15.76 4.48
C PRO A 102 -1.71 -16.17 3.16
N GLU A 103 -2.05 -15.52 2.05
CA GLU A 103 -1.50 -15.82 0.73
C GLU A 103 -0.01 -15.50 0.64
N ALA A 104 0.44 -14.44 1.32
CA ALA A 104 1.83 -14.01 1.31
C ALA A 104 2.78 -14.99 2.01
N LYS A 105 2.28 -15.97 2.73
CA LYS A 105 3.11 -17.02 3.35
C LYS A 105 3.82 -17.86 2.30
N GLU A 106 3.17 -18.13 1.17
CA GLU A 106 3.66 -19.06 0.15
C GLU A 106 3.77 -18.46 -1.25
N HIS A 107 3.12 -17.31 -1.49
CA HIS A 107 2.97 -16.75 -2.83
C HIS A 107 3.35 -15.28 -2.91
N ASN A 108 3.77 -14.84 -4.09
CA ASN A 108 3.99 -13.45 -4.41
C ASN A 108 2.66 -12.76 -4.72
N ILE A 109 2.49 -11.58 -4.16
CA ILE A 109 1.28 -10.77 -4.30
C ILE A 109 1.66 -9.39 -4.77
N ALA A 110 0.91 -8.85 -5.72
CA ALA A 110 1.05 -7.48 -6.18
C ALA A 110 -0.19 -6.65 -5.82
N ILE A 111 0.05 -5.47 -5.28
CA ILE A 111 -0.98 -4.45 -5.08
C ILE A 111 -0.62 -3.27 -5.97
N LEU A 112 -1.49 -2.96 -6.91
CA LEU A 112 -1.26 -1.97 -7.96
C LEU A 112 -1.83 -0.62 -7.59
N PHE A 113 -1.02 0.42 -7.75
CA PHE A 113 -1.43 1.82 -7.61
C PHE A 113 -1.22 2.52 -8.94
N GLY A 114 -2.26 3.14 -9.43
CA GLY A 114 -2.24 3.83 -10.73
C GLY A 114 -1.71 5.27 -10.64
N ARG A 115 -1.89 5.99 -11.72
CA ARG A 115 -1.45 7.38 -11.88
C ARG A 115 -2.17 8.29 -10.92
N GLU A 116 -1.52 9.38 -10.54
CA GLU A 116 -2.06 10.33 -9.55
C GLU A 116 -3.39 10.94 -9.97
N THR A 117 -3.59 11.19 -11.27
CA THR A 117 -4.81 11.85 -11.77
C THR A 117 -5.87 10.89 -12.30
N MET A 118 -5.45 9.79 -12.91
CA MET A 118 -6.35 8.85 -13.61
C MET A 118 -6.54 7.52 -12.90
N GLY A 119 -5.67 7.19 -11.97
CA GLY A 119 -5.64 5.87 -11.34
C GLY A 119 -5.24 4.77 -12.32
N LEU A 120 -5.76 3.57 -12.12
CA LEU A 120 -5.55 2.44 -13.02
C LEU A 120 -6.42 2.54 -14.26
N LEU A 121 -5.86 2.21 -15.40
CA LEU A 121 -6.60 2.08 -16.66
C LEU A 121 -7.41 0.78 -16.67
N ASN A 122 -8.43 0.72 -17.52
CA ASN A 122 -9.28 -0.47 -17.65
C ASN A 122 -8.48 -1.73 -18.03
N GLU A 123 -7.49 -1.60 -18.90
CA GLU A 123 -6.61 -2.71 -19.29
C GLU A 123 -5.78 -3.22 -18.12
N GLU A 124 -5.40 -2.34 -17.20
CA GLU A 124 -4.64 -2.69 -16.00
C GLU A 124 -5.53 -3.40 -14.99
N ILE A 125 -6.75 -2.89 -14.78
CA ILE A 125 -7.74 -3.55 -13.90
C ILE A 125 -8.12 -4.92 -14.44
N ALA A 126 -8.21 -5.09 -15.75
CA ALA A 126 -8.51 -6.38 -16.38
C ALA A 126 -7.46 -7.48 -16.05
N GLN A 127 -6.25 -7.10 -15.65
CA GLN A 127 -5.20 -8.03 -15.23
C GLN A 127 -5.23 -8.34 -13.73
N CYS A 128 -6.16 -7.75 -12.98
CA CYS A 128 -6.30 -7.97 -11.54
C CYS A 128 -7.29 -9.10 -11.25
N HIS A 129 -7.06 -9.79 -10.14
CA HIS A 129 -8.00 -10.77 -9.61
C HIS A 129 -9.08 -10.11 -8.75
N ARG A 130 -8.73 -9.05 -8.04
CA ARG A 130 -9.60 -8.32 -7.11
C ARG A 130 -9.30 -6.83 -7.15
N GLN A 131 -10.22 -6.05 -6.60
CA GLN A 131 -10.03 -4.62 -6.39
C GLN A 131 -10.08 -4.29 -4.91
N VAL A 132 -9.31 -3.29 -4.51
CA VAL A 132 -9.36 -2.69 -3.18
C VAL A 132 -9.74 -1.22 -3.31
N TYR A 133 -10.62 -0.77 -2.45
CA TYR A 133 -10.94 0.63 -2.30
C TYR A 133 -10.66 1.09 -0.87
N ILE A 134 -10.38 2.37 -0.72
CA ILE A 134 -10.25 3.00 0.59
C ILE A 134 -11.54 3.78 0.83
N ASP A 135 -12.27 3.39 1.87
CA ASP A 135 -13.48 4.09 2.27
C ASP A 135 -13.11 5.47 2.81
N ALA A 136 -13.59 6.49 2.15
CA ALA A 136 -13.27 7.88 2.43
C ALA A 136 -14.52 8.75 2.31
N ASN A 137 -14.40 10.03 2.67
CA ASN A 137 -15.49 10.98 2.55
C ASN A 137 -15.96 11.11 1.08
N ASP A 138 -17.22 10.83 0.83
CA ASP A 138 -17.83 10.88 -0.52
C ASP A 138 -17.69 12.24 -1.21
N GLU A 139 -17.61 13.31 -0.44
CA GLU A 139 -17.41 14.66 -0.97
C GLU A 139 -15.98 14.93 -1.42
N TYR A 140 -15.01 14.20 -0.89
CA TYR A 140 -13.60 14.36 -1.23
C TYR A 140 -12.84 13.03 -1.09
N PRO A 141 -13.12 12.04 -1.97
CA PRO A 141 -12.65 10.67 -1.79
C PRO A 141 -11.25 10.39 -2.36
N VAL A 142 -10.70 11.30 -3.18
CA VAL A 142 -9.42 11.05 -3.87
C VAL A 142 -8.26 11.36 -2.93
N LEU A 143 -7.51 10.33 -2.58
CA LEU A 143 -6.31 10.45 -1.75
C LEU A 143 -5.07 10.69 -2.62
N ASN A 144 -4.10 11.43 -2.07
CA ASN A 144 -2.76 11.40 -2.62
C ASN A 144 -2.26 9.95 -2.62
N ILE A 145 -1.53 9.55 -3.67
CA ILE A 145 -1.10 8.15 -3.85
C ILE A 145 -0.27 7.64 -2.66
N SER A 146 0.59 8.46 -2.09
CA SER A 146 1.40 8.06 -0.93
C SER A 146 0.55 7.83 0.32
N GLN A 147 -0.51 8.60 0.48
CA GLN A 147 -1.48 8.42 1.57
C GLN A 147 -2.30 7.14 1.37
N ALA A 148 -2.69 6.84 0.14
CA ALA A 148 -3.38 5.60 -0.19
C ALA A 148 -2.49 4.38 0.13
N VAL A 149 -1.23 4.42 -0.26
CA VAL A 149 -0.25 3.37 0.10
C VAL A 149 -0.09 3.25 1.61
N GLN A 150 -0.03 4.38 2.34
CA GLN A 150 0.10 4.37 3.80
C GLN A 150 -1.07 3.63 4.46
N ILE A 151 -2.29 3.88 4.02
CA ILE A 151 -3.49 3.24 4.59
C ILE A 151 -3.48 1.74 4.31
N VAL A 152 -3.23 1.34 3.08
CA VAL A 152 -3.17 -0.09 2.71
C VAL A 152 -2.04 -0.80 3.46
N ALA A 153 -0.86 -0.19 3.51
CA ALA A 153 0.30 -0.73 4.21
C ALA A 153 0.05 -0.85 5.72
N TYR A 154 -0.62 0.13 6.32
CA TYR A 154 -0.99 0.09 7.73
C TYR A 154 -1.92 -1.08 8.04
N GLU A 155 -2.95 -1.30 7.23
CA GLU A 155 -3.86 -2.44 7.43
C GLU A 155 -3.12 -3.78 7.26
N ILE A 156 -2.20 -3.87 6.32
CA ILE A 156 -1.35 -5.07 6.15
C ILE A 156 -0.48 -5.30 7.38
N TRP A 157 0.14 -4.24 7.91
CA TRP A 157 0.93 -4.31 9.13
C TRP A 157 0.08 -4.78 10.32
N MET A 158 -1.11 -4.23 10.48
CA MET A 158 -2.03 -4.61 11.56
C MET A 158 -2.48 -6.06 11.43
N ALA A 159 -2.83 -6.53 10.24
CA ALA A 159 -3.19 -7.93 10.01
C ALA A 159 -2.02 -8.87 10.31
N HIS A 160 -0.80 -8.48 9.94
CA HIS A 160 0.42 -9.23 10.25
C HIS A 160 0.65 -9.33 11.76
N GLN A 161 0.46 -8.23 12.50
CA GLN A 161 0.59 -8.21 13.97
C GLN A 161 -0.49 -9.05 14.65
N ASN A 162 -1.71 -9.06 14.13
CA ASN A 162 -2.84 -9.79 14.72
C ASN A 162 -2.68 -11.31 14.62
N GLU A 163 -1.88 -11.82 13.69
CA GLU A 163 -1.52 -13.25 13.67
C GLU A 163 -0.67 -13.66 14.89
N GLN A 164 -0.07 -12.68 15.58
CA GLN A 164 0.67 -12.85 16.83
C GLN A 164 -0.21 -12.40 17.99
N VAL A 165 -1.24 -13.19 18.31
CA VAL A 165 -2.23 -12.82 19.34
C VAL A 165 -1.55 -12.64 20.70
N HIS A 166 -1.53 -11.40 21.19
CA HIS A 166 -1.33 -11.10 22.61
C HIS A 166 -2.69 -10.70 23.21
N GLU A 167 -3.13 -11.42 24.21
CA GLU A 167 -4.26 -10.97 25.05
C GLU A 167 -3.88 -9.62 25.65
N LYS A 168 -4.52 -8.56 25.18
CA LYS A 168 -4.38 -7.24 25.78
C LYS A 168 -5.41 -7.11 26.91
N THR A 169 -4.94 -7.08 28.13
CA THR A 169 -5.74 -6.56 29.23
C THR A 169 -5.93 -5.06 29.00
N VAL A 170 -7.19 -4.62 28.99
CA VAL A 170 -7.49 -3.19 28.87
C VAL A 170 -7.26 -2.56 30.26
N PRO A 171 -6.29 -1.66 30.44
CA PRO A 171 -6.10 -0.99 31.71
C PRO A 171 -7.23 0.01 31.95
N GLU A 172 -7.70 0.10 33.21
CA GLU A 172 -8.55 1.21 33.62
C GLU A 172 -7.70 2.47 33.75
N TYR A 173 -8.05 3.49 33.00
CA TYR A 173 -7.36 4.77 33.05
C TYR A 173 -8.12 5.72 33.99
N PRO A 174 -7.46 6.29 35.01
CA PRO A 174 -8.09 7.30 35.87
C PRO A 174 -8.37 8.57 35.04
N ARG A 175 -9.39 9.30 35.40
CA ARG A 175 -9.68 10.61 34.79
C ARG A 175 -8.54 11.57 35.08
N LYS A 176 -8.30 12.52 34.20
CA LYS A 176 -7.21 13.50 34.35
C LYS A 176 -7.21 14.17 35.73
N LYS A 177 -8.37 14.59 36.21
CA LYS A 177 -8.54 15.19 37.54
C LYS A 177 -8.15 14.28 38.70
N GLU A 178 -8.22 12.97 38.52
CA GLU A 178 -7.82 11.99 39.53
C GLU A 178 -6.31 11.78 39.52
N MET A 179 -5.69 11.89 38.35
CA MET A 179 -4.22 11.85 38.20
C MET A 179 -3.55 13.05 38.88
N ASP A 180 -4.17 14.23 38.82
CA ASP A 180 -3.61 15.46 39.39
C ASP A 180 -3.58 15.45 40.94
N LEU A 181 -4.30 14.52 41.58
CA LEU A 181 -4.25 14.32 43.02
C LEU A 181 -2.99 13.58 43.52
N PHE A 182 -2.23 12.94 42.63
CA PHE A 182 -1.02 12.19 42.97
C PHE A 182 0.28 12.94 42.68
N TYR A 183 0.19 14.14 42.19
CA TYR A 183 1.31 15.06 41.93
C TYR A 183 1.07 16.36 42.70
#